data_90a3c50a7b7ce0d2efaf9ade7b230153
#
_entry.id   90a3c50a7b7ce0d2efaf9ade7b230153
#
_cell.length_a   1.000
_cell.length_b   1.000
_cell.length_c   1.000
_cell.angle_alpha   90.00
_cell.angle_beta   90.00
_cell.angle_gamma   90.00
#
_symmetry.space_group_name_H-M   'P 1'
#
loop_
_entity.id
_entity.type
_entity.pdbx_description
1 polymer ?
#
loop_
_entity_poly.entity_id
_entity_poly.type
_entity_poly.pdbx_seq_one_letter_code
_entity_poly.pdbx_strand_id
1 'polypeptide(L)'
;EVHNRVSGVAHYLGEDESDAIDYARTVLAYLPSNSESKPPVYAYAVTRAERETAKRLATIVPTNERQPYDMLEVIRCIVDYGEFVQVQELFGASALVGFACIDGKPVGIVANQPNVLAGILDVDSSEKVARFVRLCDAFNLPVVTLVDVPGYKPGSDQEHAGIIRRGAKVIYAYANAQVPMVTVVLRKAFGGAYIVMGSKAIGADLNFAWPSSQIAVLGAAGAVNIIHRHDLAKAKASGQDVDALRAKYIKEYETSTVNANLSLEIGQIDGMIDPEQTREVIVESLATLATKRRVKRTAKHHGNQPL
;
A
#
# COMPACT_ATOMS: atom_id res chain seq x y z
N GLU A 1 23.31 5.62 -12.28
CA GLU A 1 21.92 6.13 -12.38
C GLU A 1 21.00 5.23 -13.22
N VAL A 2 21.42 4.67 -14.39
CA VAL A 2 20.56 3.83 -15.24
C VAL A 2 20.00 2.64 -14.47
N HIS A 3 20.84 1.94 -13.70
CA HIS A 3 20.41 0.79 -12.92
C HIS A 3 19.50 1.12 -11.73
N ASN A 4 19.54 2.36 -11.25
CA ASN A 4 18.64 2.81 -10.18
C ASN A 4 17.30 3.33 -10.72
N ARG A 5 17.28 4.00 -11.90
CA ARG A 5 16.09 4.70 -12.41
C ARG A 5 15.32 3.92 -13.45
N VAL A 6 16.05 3.15 -14.30
CA VAL A 6 15.46 2.53 -15.49
C VAL A 6 15.30 1.02 -15.33
N SER A 7 16.35 0.31 -14.94
CA SER A 7 16.29 -1.15 -14.83
C SER A 7 15.88 -1.64 -13.42
N GLY A 8 15.94 -0.78 -12.39
CA GLY A 8 15.59 -1.15 -11.02
C GLY A 8 16.51 -2.20 -10.38
N VAL A 9 17.66 -2.50 -11.01
CA VAL A 9 18.60 -3.52 -10.51
C VAL A 9 19.31 -3.06 -9.26
N ALA A 10 19.74 -1.77 -9.22
CA ALA A 10 20.39 -1.18 -8.06
C ALA A 10 19.35 -0.53 -7.15
N HIS A 11 19.39 -0.87 -5.87
CA HIS A 11 18.38 -0.44 -4.90
C HIS A 11 18.72 0.88 -4.21
N TYR A 12 19.97 1.27 -4.20
CA TYR A 12 20.48 2.49 -3.59
C TYR A 12 21.53 3.13 -4.50
N LEU A 13 21.57 4.44 -4.53
CA LEU A 13 22.59 5.24 -5.19
C LEU A 13 23.34 6.04 -4.14
N GLY A 14 24.46 5.52 -3.67
CA GLY A 14 25.31 6.21 -2.70
C GLY A 14 26.01 7.44 -3.27
N GLU A 15 26.29 8.39 -2.42
CA GLU A 15 27.13 9.55 -2.75
C GLU A 15 28.58 9.12 -3.00
N ASP A 16 29.05 8.15 -2.21
CA ASP A 16 30.35 7.52 -2.31
C ASP A 16 30.32 6.05 -1.83
N GLU A 17 31.49 5.40 -1.78
CA GLU A 17 31.64 3.99 -1.35
C GLU A 17 31.26 3.83 0.14
N SER A 18 31.63 4.78 1.00
CA SER A 18 31.33 4.72 2.44
C SER A 18 29.83 4.76 2.69
N ASP A 19 29.14 5.69 2.03
CA ASP A 19 27.67 5.81 2.11
C ASP A 19 26.97 4.55 1.61
N ALA A 20 27.43 3.95 0.51
CA ALA A 20 26.88 2.68 0.01
C ALA A 20 27.09 1.52 1.01
N ILE A 21 28.25 1.46 1.68
CA ILE A 21 28.55 0.47 2.71
C ILE A 21 27.66 0.69 3.94
N ASP A 22 27.49 1.93 4.38
CA ASP A 22 26.68 2.26 5.54
C ASP A 22 25.19 2.00 5.29
N TYR A 23 24.69 2.26 4.07
CA TYR A 23 23.35 1.82 3.68
C TYR A 23 23.20 0.29 3.77
N ALA A 24 24.18 -0.48 3.27
CA ALA A 24 24.13 -1.93 3.33
C ALA A 24 24.13 -2.43 4.79
N ARG A 25 24.94 -1.84 5.68
CA ARG A 25 24.93 -2.14 7.12
C ARG A 25 23.59 -1.81 7.77
N THR A 26 23.01 -0.68 7.39
CA THR A 26 21.70 -0.24 7.88
C THR A 26 20.61 -1.24 7.50
N VAL A 27 20.57 -1.67 6.24
CA VAL A 27 19.61 -2.70 5.79
C VAL A 27 19.81 -4.02 6.56
N LEU A 28 21.06 -4.45 6.74
CA LEU A 28 21.36 -5.68 7.47
C LEU A 28 20.91 -5.63 8.94
N ALA A 29 20.86 -4.44 9.56
CA ALA A 29 20.38 -4.30 10.93
C ALA A 29 18.88 -4.60 11.09
N TYR A 30 18.07 -4.49 10.03
CA TYR A 30 16.65 -4.90 10.06
C TYR A 30 16.44 -6.38 9.87
N LEU A 31 17.42 -7.11 9.33
CA LEU A 31 17.27 -8.50 8.92
C LEU A 31 17.76 -9.46 10.02
N PRO A 32 17.15 -10.64 10.14
CA PRO A 32 17.72 -11.71 10.96
C PRO A 32 18.98 -12.28 10.32
N SER A 33 19.77 -13.02 11.09
CA SER A 33 20.99 -13.67 10.60
C SER A 33 20.77 -14.71 9.48
N ASN A 34 19.56 -15.26 9.40
CA ASN A 34 19.15 -16.22 8.38
C ASN A 34 17.60 -16.32 8.33
N SER A 35 17.07 -17.04 7.35
CA SER A 35 15.63 -17.20 7.11
C SER A 35 14.85 -17.98 8.20
N GLU A 36 15.56 -18.71 9.08
CA GLU A 36 14.95 -19.47 10.18
C GLU A 36 14.86 -18.66 11.48
N SER A 37 15.65 -17.59 11.58
CA SER A 37 15.71 -16.72 12.77
C SER A 37 14.60 -15.66 12.71
N LYS A 38 14.18 -15.21 13.90
CA LYS A 38 13.31 -14.03 14.01
C LYS A 38 14.13 -12.75 13.78
N PRO A 39 13.51 -11.67 13.27
CA PRO A 39 14.14 -10.34 13.21
C PRO A 39 14.61 -9.89 14.60
N PRO A 40 15.62 -9.01 14.68
CA PRO A 40 16.07 -8.45 15.95
C PRO A 40 14.93 -7.64 16.59
N VAL A 41 15.02 -7.44 17.91
CA VAL A 41 14.09 -6.54 18.64
C VAL A 41 14.94 -5.51 19.37
N TYR A 42 14.61 -4.26 19.16
CA TYR A 42 15.30 -3.12 19.76
C TYR A 42 14.55 -2.58 20.96
N ALA A 43 15.27 -2.07 21.96
CA ALA A 43 14.64 -1.36 23.05
C ALA A 43 14.00 -0.07 22.52
N TYR A 44 12.71 0.09 22.80
CA TYR A 44 11.96 1.26 22.36
C TYR A 44 10.95 1.69 23.43
N ALA A 45 10.75 2.99 23.55
CA ALA A 45 9.70 3.57 24.36
C ALA A 45 9.13 4.80 23.63
N VAL A 46 7.84 4.77 23.34
CA VAL A 46 7.18 5.86 22.65
C VAL A 46 7.36 7.19 23.40
N THR A 47 7.87 8.18 22.70
CA THR A 47 8.11 9.52 23.23
C THR A 47 6.85 10.39 23.18
N ARG A 48 6.85 11.48 23.96
CA ARG A 48 5.78 12.48 23.86
C ARG A 48 5.74 13.13 22.47
N ALA A 49 6.90 13.37 21.87
CA ALA A 49 6.99 13.95 20.53
C ALA A 49 6.32 13.07 19.47
N GLU A 50 6.52 11.75 19.51
CA GLU A 50 5.89 10.82 18.59
C GLU A 50 4.36 10.76 18.75
N ARG A 51 3.85 10.83 19.98
CA ARG A 51 2.41 10.93 20.22
C ARG A 51 1.80 12.21 19.64
N GLU A 52 2.49 13.35 19.77
CA GLU A 52 2.05 14.59 19.12
C GLU A 52 2.17 14.52 17.60
N THR A 53 3.19 13.86 17.08
CA THR A 53 3.36 13.64 15.62
C THR A 53 2.24 12.77 15.05
N ALA A 54 1.76 11.75 15.77
CA ALA A 54 0.64 10.92 15.34
C ALA A 54 -0.65 11.72 15.08
N LYS A 55 -0.89 12.80 15.85
CA LYS A 55 -2.04 13.69 15.64
C LYS A 55 -2.03 14.39 14.27
N ARG A 56 -0.85 14.55 13.67
CA ARG A 56 -0.71 15.14 12.33
C ARG A 56 -1.35 14.27 11.25
N LEU A 57 -1.50 12.97 11.48
CA LEU A 57 -2.13 12.05 10.52
C LEU A 57 -3.53 12.50 10.10
N ALA A 58 -4.29 13.12 11.02
CA ALA A 58 -5.61 13.66 10.73
C ALA A 58 -5.60 14.81 9.68
N THR A 59 -4.46 15.44 9.45
CA THR A 59 -4.32 16.62 8.58
C THR A 59 -3.40 16.44 7.39
N ILE A 60 -2.49 15.46 7.42
CA ILE A 60 -1.54 15.19 6.32
C ILE A 60 -2.28 14.72 5.06
N VAL A 61 -3.26 13.82 5.22
CA VAL A 61 -4.03 13.29 4.10
C VAL A 61 -5.22 14.21 3.82
N PRO A 62 -5.22 14.91 2.67
CA PRO A 62 -6.32 15.83 2.35
C PRO A 62 -7.62 15.08 2.10
N THR A 63 -8.74 15.69 2.51
CA THR A 63 -10.08 15.18 2.20
C THR A 63 -10.42 15.28 0.71
N ASN A 64 -9.82 16.24 0.00
CA ASN A 64 -9.96 16.33 -1.45
C ASN A 64 -9.11 15.22 -2.11
N GLU A 65 -9.76 14.25 -2.73
CA GLU A 65 -9.14 13.09 -3.38
C GLU A 65 -8.17 13.45 -4.51
N ARG A 66 -8.30 14.64 -5.12
CA ARG A 66 -7.44 15.12 -6.21
C ARG A 66 -6.18 15.82 -5.71
N GLN A 67 -6.16 16.20 -4.44
CA GLN A 67 -4.99 16.87 -3.87
C GLN A 67 -3.92 15.83 -3.53
N PRO A 68 -2.70 15.96 -4.09
CA PRO A 68 -1.59 15.07 -3.74
C PRO A 68 -1.05 15.38 -2.33
N TYR A 69 -0.40 14.42 -1.74
CA TYR A 69 0.37 14.55 -0.50
C TYR A 69 1.54 13.57 -0.51
N ASP A 70 2.52 13.81 0.34
CA ASP A 70 3.68 12.94 0.48
C ASP A 70 3.40 11.83 1.49
N MET A 71 3.35 10.59 1.02
CA MET A 71 3.16 9.42 1.88
C MET A 71 4.34 9.20 2.84
N LEU A 72 5.53 9.71 2.55
CA LEU A 72 6.66 9.64 3.48
C LEU A 72 6.35 10.37 4.80
N GLU A 73 5.60 11.48 4.77
CA GLU A 73 5.19 12.16 5.99
C GLU A 73 4.25 11.28 6.84
N VAL A 74 3.35 10.53 6.21
CA VAL A 74 2.48 9.58 6.91
C VAL A 74 3.30 8.46 7.53
N ILE A 75 4.22 7.86 6.76
CA ILE A 75 5.10 6.80 7.25
C ILE A 75 5.88 7.28 8.48
N ARG A 76 6.49 8.46 8.41
CA ARG A 76 7.27 9.04 9.52
C ARG A 76 6.45 9.29 10.78
N CYS A 77 5.15 9.49 10.68
CA CYS A 77 4.27 9.61 11.84
C CYS A 77 3.94 8.27 12.51
N ILE A 78 4.16 7.15 11.81
CA ILE A 78 3.78 5.81 12.26
C ILE A 78 4.98 5.03 12.82
N VAL A 79 6.16 5.21 12.22
CA VAL A 79 7.37 4.43 12.55
C VAL A 79 8.15 5.04 13.70
N ASP A 80 8.99 4.24 14.35
CA ASP A 80 9.83 4.64 15.46
C ASP A 80 10.81 5.74 15.01
N TYR A 81 10.92 6.80 15.79
CA TYR A 81 11.78 7.97 15.55
C TYR A 81 11.56 8.67 14.20
N GLY A 82 10.51 8.30 13.46
CA GLY A 82 10.29 8.74 12.07
C GLY A 82 11.30 8.20 11.07
N GLU A 83 12.03 7.15 11.43
CA GLU A 83 13.09 6.57 10.61
C GLU A 83 12.52 5.55 9.61
N PHE A 84 12.76 5.80 8.32
CA PHE A 84 12.37 4.94 7.22
C PHE A 84 13.52 4.77 6.23
N VAL A 85 13.99 3.54 6.06
CA VAL A 85 15.05 3.19 5.13
C VAL A 85 14.43 2.76 3.81
N GLN A 86 14.30 3.71 2.90
CA GLN A 86 13.69 3.48 1.60
C GLN A 86 14.56 2.59 0.71
N VAL A 87 13.92 1.66 -0.01
CA VAL A 87 14.56 0.78 -0.99
C VAL A 87 14.07 1.16 -2.39
N GLN A 88 14.96 1.18 -3.37
CA GLN A 88 14.65 1.54 -4.77
C GLN A 88 13.92 2.90 -4.87
N GLU A 89 14.39 3.92 -4.18
CA GLU A 89 13.77 5.24 -4.18
C GLU A 89 13.54 5.79 -5.60
N LEU A 90 14.52 5.63 -6.47
CA LEU A 90 14.53 6.18 -7.81
C LEU A 90 13.78 5.33 -8.87
N PHE A 91 13.32 4.12 -8.49
CA PHE A 91 12.62 3.21 -9.39
C PHE A 91 11.18 2.98 -8.94
N GLY A 92 10.21 2.96 -9.86
CA GLY A 92 8.80 2.73 -9.55
C GLY A 92 8.29 3.68 -8.46
N ALA A 93 8.56 4.99 -8.60
CA ALA A 93 8.39 5.98 -7.54
C ALA A 93 6.94 6.22 -7.10
N SER A 94 5.94 5.71 -7.84
CA SER A 94 4.53 5.72 -7.43
C SER A 94 4.20 4.77 -6.28
N ALA A 95 5.16 3.89 -5.92
CA ALA A 95 5.11 3.07 -4.71
C ALA A 95 6.37 3.28 -3.86
N LEU A 96 6.19 3.29 -2.55
CA LEU A 96 7.26 3.31 -1.56
C LEU A 96 7.41 1.93 -0.95
N VAL A 97 8.63 1.45 -0.86
CA VAL A 97 8.98 0.24 -0.10
C VAL A 97 10.22 0.52 0.73
N GLY A 98 10.30 -0.04 1.92
CA GLY A 98 11.46 0.15 2.77
C GLY A 98 11.30 -0.48 4.15
N PHE A 99 12.35 -0.39 4.94
CA PHE A 99 12.42 -0.93 6.29
C PHE A 99 12.19 0.17 7.33
N ALA A 100 11.53 -0.19 8.41
CA ALA A 100 11.35 0.65 9.59
C ALA A 100 11.25 -0.22 10.84
N CYS A 101 11.28 0.41 12.01
CA CYS A 101 10.84 -0.24 13.24
C CYS A 101 9.48 0.30 13.68
N ILE A 102 8.65 -0.55 14.25
CA ILE A 102 7.42 -0.19 14.96
C ILE A 102 7.44 -0.92 16.31
N ASP A 103 7.44 -0.17 17.40
CA ASP A 103 7.58 -0.67 18.76
C ASP A 103 8.86 -1.52 18.93
N GLY A 104 9.98 -1.04 18.40
CA GLY A 104 11.28 -1.70 18.42
C GLY A 104 11.40 -2.95 17.53
N LYS A 105 10.39 -3.25 16.73
CA LYS A 105 10.35 -4.45 15.88
C LYS A 105 10.47 -4.08 14.41
N PRO A 106 11.46 -4.63 13.68
CA PRO A 106 11.60 -4.41 12.26
C PRO A 106 10.37 -4.87 11.47
N VAL A 107 9.96 -4.04 10.53
CA VAL A 107 8.86 -4.31 9.59
C VAL A 107 9.24 -3.85 8.19
N GLY A 108 8.64 -4.46 7.18
CA GLY A 108 8.61 -3.92 5.84
C GLY A 108 7.40 -3.01 5.65
N ILE A 109 7.61 -1.81 5.14
CA ILE A 109 6.54 -0.89 4.77
C ILE A 109 6.36 -0.92 3.26
N VAL A 110 5.11 -1.03 2.81
CA VAL A 110 4.69 -0.89 1.42
C VAL A 110 3.62 0.18 1.36
N ALA A 111 3.76 1.18 0.50
CA ALA A 111 2.78 2.25 0.40
C ALA A 111 2.66 2.79 -1.03
N ASN A 112 1.52 3.37 -1.38
CA ASN A 112 1.39 4.18 -2.58
C ASN A 112 1.92 5.59 -2.33
N GLN A 113 2.48 6.25 -3.35
CA GLN A 113 2.96 7.64 -3.26
C GLN A 113 2.06 8.58 -4.07
N PRO A 114 1.08 9.24 -3.45
CA PRO A 114 0.13 10.11 -4.17
C PRO A 114 0.76 11.31 -4.87
N ASN A 115 1.95 11.75 -4.44
CA ASN A 115 2.71 12.80 -5.12
C ASN A 115 3.26 12.36 -6.49
N VAL A 116 3.33 11.06 -6.74
CA VAL A 116 3.84 10.51 -8.00
C VAL A 116 2.71 9.73 -8.68
N LEU A 117 2.28 10.19 -9.84
CA LEU A 117 1.21 9.56 -10.62
C LEU A 117 -0.06 9.27 -9.79
N ALA A 118 -0.38 10.11 -8.79
CA ALA A 118 -1.50 9.93 -7.86
C ALA A 118 -1.50 8.58 -7.10
N GLY A 119 -0.35 7.90 -6.97
CA GLY A 119 -0.25 6.59 -6.33
C GLY A 119 -0.67 5.41 -7.20
N ILE A 120 -0.86 5.61 -8.50
CA ILE A 120 -1.20 4.55 -9.47
C ILE A 120 -0.11 3.48 -9.49
N LEU A 121 -0.51 2.20 -9.61
CA LEU A 121 0.42 1.12 -9.89
C LEU A 121 0.70 1.02 -11.39
N ASP A 122 1.97 1.02 -11.75
CA ASP A 122 2.48 0.73 -13.09
C ASP A 122 3.33 -0.55 -13.08
N VAL A 123 3.95 -0.86 -14.20
CA VAL A 123 4.82 -2.04 -14.34
C VAL A 123 5.95 -2.00 -13.32
N ASP A 124 6.64 -0.88 -13.20
CA ASP A 124 7.85 -0.75 -12.38
C ASP A 124 7.53 -0.79 -10.89
N SER A 125 6.49 -0.09 -10.44
CA SER A 125 6.03 -0.13 -9.06
C SER A 125 5.50 -1.52 -8.67
N SER A 126 4.89 -2.25 -9.61
CA SER A 126 4.44 -3.62 -9.38
C SER A 126 5.62 -4.59 -9.17
N GLU A 127 6.66 -4.50 -10.00
CA GLU A 127 7.90 -5.30 -9.83
C GLU A 127 8.57 -4.98 -8.49
N LYS A 128 8.69 -3.71 -8.15
CA LYS A 128 9.27 -3.22 -6.89
C LYS A 128 8.55 -3.78 -5.68
N VAL A 129 7.22 -3.61 -5.62
CA VAL A 129 6.38 -4.09 -4.50
C VAL A 129 6.45 -5.60 -4.37
N ALA A 130 6.27 -6.34 -5.46
CA ALA A 130 6.29 -7.80 -5.44
C ALA A 130 7.63 -8.35 -4.94
N ARG A 131 8.75 -7.79 -5.40
CA ARG A 131 10.09 -8.17 -4.95
C ARG A 131 10.28 -7.88 -3.46
N PHE A 132 9.84 -6.70 -2.99
CA PHE A 132 10.03 -6.31 -1.59
C PHE A 132 9.19 -7.15 -0.63
N VAL A 133 7.92 -7.42 -0.93
CA VAL A 133 7.07 -8.30 -0.10
C VAL A 133 7.69 -9.69 0.02
N ARG A 134 8.22 -10.24 -1.08
CA ARG A 134 8.91 -11.55 -1.04
C ARG A 134 10.20 -11.51 -0.21
N LEU A 135 10.93 -10.41 -0.25
CA LEU A 135 12.10 -10.22 0.61
C LEU A 135 11.70 -10.24 2.10
N CYS A 136 10.65 -9.49 2.46
CA CYS A 136 10.12 -9.49 3.82
C CYS A 136 9.72 -10.89 4.28
N ASP A 137 9.00 -11.64 3.44
CA ASP A 137 8.60 -13.02 3.75
C ASP A 137 9.81 -13.94 3.93
N ALA A 138 10.82 -13.80 3.07
CA ALA A 138 12.05 -14.62 3.16
C ALA A 138 12.82 -14.39 4.45
N PHE A 139 12.77 -13.19 5.02
CA PHE A 139 13.48 -12.81 6.25
C PHE A 139 12.57 -12.63 7.47
N ASN A 140 11.35 -13.14 7.43
CA ASN A 140 10.42 -13.13 8.56
C ASN A 140 10.00 -11.73 9.04
N LEU A 141 10.10 -10.71 8.19
CA LEU A 141 9.65 -9.36 8.49
C LEU A 141 8.15 -9.21 8.27
N PRO A 142 7.37 -8.79 9.26
CA PRO A 142 5.98 -8.40 9.05
C PRO A 142 5.87 -7.31 7.98
N VAL A 143 4.78 -7.32 7.23
CA VAL A 143 4.51 -6.30 6.20
C VAL A 143 3.35 -5.41 6.63
N VAL A 144 3.59 -4.11 6.66
CA VAL A 144 2.58 -3.07 6.86
C VAL A 144 2.33 -2.37 5.53
N THR A 145 1.09 -2.37 5.07
CA THR A 145 0.71 -1.78 3.79
C THR A 145 -0.19 -0.56 4.01
N LEU A 146 0.20 0.59 3.46
CA LEU A 146 -0.57 1.84 3.51
C LEU A 146 -1.13 2.13 2.12
N VAL A 147 -2.46 2.15 1.99
CA VAL A 147 -3.13 2.18 0.69
C VAL A 147 -3.76 3.54 0.42
N ASP A 148 -3.36 4.15 -0.69
CA ASP A 148 -4.07 5.23 -1.38
C ASP A 148 -3.85 5.05 -2.89
N VAL A 149 -4.64 4.17 -3.53
CA VAL A 149 -4.44 3.73 -4.90
C VAL A 149 -5.71 3.91 -5.75
N PRO A 150 -5.66 4.72 -6.82
CA PRO A 150 -6.79 4.91 -7.72
C PRO A 150 -6.95 3.81 -8.78
N GLY A 151 -5.93 2.98 -8.99
CA GLY A 151 -5.96 1.93 -10.01
C GLY A 151 -4.59 1.57 -10.55
N TYR A 152 -4.59 0.72 -11.58
CA TYR A 152 -3.44 0.48 -12.43
C TYR A 152 -3.34 1.54 -13.53
N LYS A 153 -2.12 1.87 -13.96
CA LYS A 153 -1.88 2.82 -15.05
C LYS A 153 -2.44 2.28 -16.36
N PRO A 154 -3.39 2.99 -16.99
CA PRO A 154 -3.89 2.59 -18.30
C PRO A 154 -2.93 3.05 -19.41
N GLY A 155 -3.04 2.44 -20.59
CA GLY A 155 -2.32 2.87 -21.79
C GLY A 155 -1.62 1.71 -22.49
N SER A 156 -1.46 1.87 -23.81
CA SER A 156 -0.84 0.85 -24.66
C SER A 156 0.61 0.57 -24.29
N ASP A 157 1.34 1.55 -23.77
CA ASP A 157 2.70 1.39 -23.25
C ASP A 157 2.75 0.39 -22.10
N GLN A 158 1.80 0.47 -21.17
CA GLN A 158 1.70 -0.45 -20.03
C GLN A 158 1.21 -1.83 -20.45
N GLU A 159 0.25 -1.90 -21.36
CA GLU A 159 -0.24 -3.18 -21.93
C GLU A 159 0.88 -3.90 -22.68
N HIS A 160 1.62 -3.20 -23.54
CA HIS A 160 2.76 -3.77 -24.28
C HIS A 160 3.92 -4.16 -23.35
N ALA A 161 4.14 -3.41 -22.26
CA ALA A 161 5.10 -3.78 -21.22
C ALA A 161 4.63 -4.93 -20.34
N GLY A 162 3.38 -5.42 -20.50
CA GLY A 162 2.83 -6.58 -19.81
C GLY A 162 2.34 -6.27 -18.40
N ILE A 163 1.64 -5.14 -18.19
CA ILE A 163 1.13 -4.73 -16.88
C ILE A 163 0.28 -5.80 -16.19
N ILE A 164 -0.54 -6.56 -16.95
CA ILE A 164 -1.38 -7.63 -16.38
C ILE A 164 -0.50 -8.73 -15.79
N ARG A 165 0.49 -9.21 -16.53
CA ARG A 165 1.42 -10.25 -16.08
C ARG A 165 2.32 -9.77 -14.94
N ARG A 166 2.89 -8.57 -15.06
CA ARG A 166 3.79 -8.02 -14.05
C ARG A 166 3.04 -7.56 -12.81
N GLY A 167 1.85 -6.98 -12.96
CA GLY A 167 0.96 -6.66 -11.84
C GLY A 167 0.50 -7.90 -11.07
N ALA A 168 0.29 -9.03 -11.74
CA ALA A 168 -0.05 -10.30 -11.09
C ALA A 168 1.05 -10.82 -10.14
N LYS A 169 2.31 -10.37 -10.29
CA LYS A 169 3.38 -10.69 -9.34
C LYS A 169 3.08 -10.16 -7.94
N VAL A 170 2.40 -9.02 -7.82
CA VAL A 170 2.01 -8.45 -6.53
C VAL A 170 1.00 -9.36 -5.84
N ILE A 171 -0.02 -9.83 -6.59
CA ILE A 171 -0.99 -10.80 -6.07
C ILE A 171 -0.28 -12.04 -5.55
N TYR A 172 0.62 -12.59 -6.36
CA TYR A 172 1.37 -13.79 -6.00
C TYR A 172 2.22 -13.57 -4.75
N ALA A 173 2.91 -12.42 -4.65
CA ALA A 173 3.78 -12.11 -3.51
C ALA A 173 2.98 -12.06 -2.20
N TYR A 174 1.88 -11.32 -2.16
CA TYR A 174 1.04 -11.24 -0.96
C TYR A 174 0.33 -12.56 -0.63
N ALA A 175 -0.27 -13.23 -1.61
CA ALA A 175 -0.97 -14.50 -1.39
C ALA A 175 -0.03 -15.64 -0.93
N ASN A 176 1.26 -15.57 -1.27
CA ASN A 176 2.24 -16.57 -0.87
C ASN A 176 2.98 -16.21 0.44
N ALA A 177 2.93 -14.96 0.88
CA ALA A 177 3.60 -14.50 2.09
C ALA A 177 2.98 -15.13 3.35
N GLN A 178 3.83 -15.55 4.28
CA GLN A 178 3.43 -16.21 5.54
C GLN A 178 3.75 -15.36 6.78
N VAL A 179 4.38 -14.22 6.59
CA VAL A 179 4.62 -13.24 7.66
C VAL A 179 3.31 -12.54 8.05
N PRO A 180 3.23 -11.92 9.24
CA PRO A 180 2.13 -11.04 9.60
C PRO A 180 1.94 -9.92 8.57
N MET A 181 0.72 -9.68 8.15
CA MET A 181 0.36 -8.66 7.17
C MET A 181 -0.78 -7.79 7.70
N VAL A 182 -0.51 -6.49 7.86
CA VAL A 182 -1.48 -5.49 8.31
C VAL A 182 -1.63 -4.43 7.23
N THR A 183 -2.85 -4.15 6.81
CA THR A 183 -3.14 -3.16 5.78
C THR A 183 -4.03 -2.05 6.34
N VAL A 184 -3.70 -0.81 6.04
CA VAL A 184 -4.52 0.36 6.38
C VAL A 184 -4.85 1.15 5.11
N VAL A 185 -6.13 1.28 4.81
CA VAL A 185 -6.62 2.13 3.72
C VAL A 185 -6.79 3.55 4.24
N LEU A 186 -6.03 4.48 3.67
CA LEU A 186 -6.01 5.87 4.12
C LEU A 186 -7.04 6.72 3.37
N ARG A 187 -7.17 6.53 2.06
CA ARG A 187 -8.06 7.33 1.21
C ARG A 187 -8.67 6.51 0.09
N LYS A 188 -8.02 6.37 -1.07
CA LYS A 188 -8.55 5.62 -2.22
C LYS A 188 -8.08 4.17 -2.21
N ALA A 189 -8.98 3.27 -2.56
CA ALA A 189 -8.70 1.85 -2.73
C ALA A 189 -9.61 1.30 -3.84
N PHE A 190 -9.17 1.44 -5.10
CA PHE A 190 -10.02 1.13 -6.24
C PHE A 190 -9.54 -0.07 -7.05
N GLY A 191 -10.50 -0.94 -7.36
CA GLY A 191 -10.37 -2.02 -8.33
C GLY A 191 -9.30 -3.05 -8.03
N GLY A 192 -8.71 -3.60 -9.07
CA GLY A 192 -7.66 -4.60 -8.96
C GLY A 192 -6.41 -4.12 -8.24
N ALA A 193 -6.09 -2.82 -8.34
CA ALA A 193 -4.94 -2.25 -7.66
C ALA A 193 -5.09 -2.25 -6.13
N TYR A 194 -6.30 -2.01 -5.61
CA TYR A 194 -6.59 -2.21 -4.18
C TYR A 194 -6.42 -3.68 -3.77
N ILE A 195 -6.99 -4.59 -4.57
CA ILE A 195 -6.95 -6.02 -4.23
C ILE A 195 -5.51 -6.49 -4.07
N VAL A 196 -4.60 -6.10 -4.97
CA VAL A 196 -3.20 -6.56 -4.93
C VAL A 196 -2.36 -5.94 -3.82
N MET A 197 -2.77 -4.80 -3.27
CA MET A 197 -2.07 -4.07 -2.21
C MET A 197 -2.41 -4.63 -0.81
N GLY A 198 -2.27 -5.93 -0.63
CA GLY A 198 -2.48 -6.57 0.67
C GLY A 198 -3.92 -6.50 1.16
N SER A 199 -4.91 -6.67 0.29
CA SER A 199 -6.30 -6.77 0.71
C SER A 199 -6.59 -8.07 1.45
N LYS A 200 -7.67 -8.08 2.22
CA LYS A 200 -8.16 -9.28 2.90
C LYS A 200 -8.51 -10.39 1.92
N ALA A 201 -8.96 -10.04 0.72
CA ALA A 201 -9.32 -10.99 -0.32
C ALA A 201 -8.15 -11.86 -0.82
N ILE A 202 -6.90 -11.40 -0.68
CA ILE A 202 -5.70 -12.17 -1.06
C ILE A 202 -4.91 -12.69 0.13
N GLY A 203 -5.45 -12.61 1.35
CA GLY A 203 -4.91 -13.28 2.52
C GLY A 203 -4.14 -12.38 3.50
N ALA A 204 -4.24 -11.05 3.42
CA ALA A 204 -3.75 -10.20 4.51
C ALA A 204 -4.52 -10.49 5.80
N ASP A 205 -3.82 -10.46 6.92
CA ASP A 205 -4.36 -10.92 8.20
C ASP A 205 -5.36 -9.92 8.79
N LEU A 206 -5.00 -8.65 8.85
CA LEU A 206 -5.84 -7.58 9.38
C LEU A 206 -5.86 -6.38 8.42
N ASN A 207 -7.05 -5.88 8.16
CA ASN A 207 -7.29 -4.77 7.26
C ASN A 207 -8.12 -3.71 7.96
N PHE A 208 -7.61 -2.49 7.99
CA PHE A 208 -8.29 -1.33 8.57
C PHE A 208 -8.49 -0.24 7.54
N ALA A 209 -9.41 0.67 7.80
CA ALA A 209 -9.61 1.83 6.95
C ALA A 209 -9.89 3.08 7.80
N TRP A 210 -9.45 4.23 7.30
CA TRP A 210 -9.87 5.49 7.88
C TRP A 210 -11.32 5.80 7.49
N PRO A 211 -12.09 6.54 8.32
CA PRO A 211 -13.50 6.83 8.03
C PRO A 211 -13.76 7.56 6.71
N SER A 212 -12.78 8.34 6.24
CA SER A 212 -12.83 9.06 4.96
C SER A 212 -12.43 8.23 3.76
N SER A 213 -12.06 6.96 3.94
CA SER A 213 -11.57 6.13 2.85
C SER A 213 -12.70 5.70 1.90
N GLN A 214 -12.31 5.54 0.64
CA GLN A 214 -13.16 5.15 -0.47
C GLN A 214 -12.70 3.80 -0.99
N ILE A 215 -13.50 2.75 -0.77
CA ILE A 215 -13.20 1.39 -1.20
C ILE A 215 -14.27 0.96 -2.21
N ALA A 216 -13.88 0.71 -3.46
CA ALA A 216 -14.80 0.34 -4.52
C ALA A 216 -14.10 -0.33 -5.71
N VAL A 217 -14.91 -0.88 -6.61
CA VAL A 217 -14.39 -1.41 -7.90
C VAL A 217 -13.90 -0.27 -8.80
N LEU A 218 -14.60 0.88 -8.78
CA LEU A 218 -14.26 2.09 -9.54
C LEU A 218 -14.59 3.32 -8.69
N GLY A 219 -13.83 4.40 -8.86
CA GLY A 219 -14.20 5.70 -8.34
C GLY A 219 -15.53 6.17 -8.93
N ALA A 220 -16.30 6.95 -8.16
CA ALA A 220 -17.68 7.30 -8.48
C ALA A 220 -17.86 7.93 -9.87
N ALA A 221 -16.96 8.82 -10.28
CA ALA A 221 -17.03 9.45 -11.60
C ALA A 221 -16.89 8.43 -12.75
N GLY A 222 -16.01 7.44 -12.60
CA GLY A 222 -15.85 6.37 -13.57
C GLY A 222 -17.06 5.44 -13.62
N ALA A 223 -17.53 5.02 -12.45
CA ALA A 223 -18.69 4.13 -12.31
C ALA A 223 -19.95 4.74 -12.91
N VAL A 224 -20.24 6.00 -12.62
CA VAL A 224 -21.43 6.72 -13.14
C VAL A 224 -21.42 6.83 -14.67
N ASN A 225 -20.25 7.08 -15.28
CA ASN A 225 -20.15 7.12 -16.74
C ASN A 225 -20.45 5.77 -17.42
N ILE A 226 -20.26 4.66 -16.71
CA ILE A 226 -20.55 3.31 -17.21
C ILE A 226 -22.01 2.94 -16.91
N ILE A 227 -22.44 3.04 -15.65
CA ILE A 227 -23.75 2.59 -15.17
C ILE A 227 -24.88 3.44 -15.77
N HIS A 228 -24.71 4.77 -15.76
CA HIS A 228 -25.71 5.74 -16.22
C HIS A 228 -25.46 6.27 -17.63
N ARG A 229 -24.66 5.55 -18.44
CA ARG A 229 -24.31 5.96 -19.82
C ARG A 229 -25.55 6.29 -20.66
N HIS A 230 -26.58 5.50 -20.57
CA HIS A 230 -27.80 5.70 -21.36
C HIS A 230 -28.63 6.90 -20.87
N ASP A 231 -28.69 7.13 -19.56
CA ASP A 231 -29.45 8.24 -18.98
C ASP A 231 -28.76 9.58 -19.27
N LEU A 232 -27.43 9.61 -19.16
CA LEU A 232 -26.62 10.78 -19.52
C LEU A 232 -26.75 11.10 -21.03
N ALA A 233 -26.80 10.09 -21.89
CA ALA A 233 -27.01 10.28 -23.33
C ALA A 233 -28.41 10.82 -23.64
N LYS A 234 -29.46 10.31 -22.99
CA LYS A 234 -30.85 10.80 -23.11
C LYS A 234 -30.96 12.27 -22.64
N ALA A 235 -30.39 12.59 -21.48
CA ALA A 235 -30.36 13.95 -20.94
C ALA A 235 -29.70 14.92 -21.93
N LYS A 236 -28.59 14.52 -22.55
CA LYS A 236 -27.90 15.30 -23.59
C LYS A 236 -28.82 15.56 -24.81
N ALA A 237 -29.51 14.52 -25.27
CA ALA A 237 -30.40 14.60 -26.41
C ALA A 237 -31.66 15.47 -26.12
N SER A 238 -32.11 15.52 -24.87
CA SER A 238 -33.28 16.33 -24.44
C SER A 238 -32.92 17.74 -23.97
N GLY A 239 -31.66 18.17 -24.07
CA GLY A 239 -31.21 19.49 -23.65
C GLY A 239 -31.19 19.73 -22.14
N GLN A 240 -31.23 18.66 -21.34
CA GLN A 240 -31.10 18.74 -19.89
C GLN A 240 -29.64 19.02 -19.49
N ASP A 241 -29.43 19.56 -18.27
CA ASP A 241 -28.11 19.76 -17.71
C ASP A 241 -27.49 18.41 -17.33
N VAL A 242 -26.62 17.93 -18.23
CA VAL A 242 -25.90 16.63 -18.06
C VAL A 242 -24.94 16.66 -16.89
N ASP A 243 -24.33 17.81 -16.60
CA ASP A 243 -23.33 17.91 -15.55
C ASP A 243 -24.00 17.92 -14.18
N ALA A 244 -25.14 18.59 -14.02
CA ALA A 244 -25.95 18.52 -12.80
C ALA A 244 -26.46 17.08 -12.55
N LEU A 245 -26.95 16.39 -13.59
CA LEU A 245 -27.41 15.00 -13.49
C LEU A 245 -26.26 14.06 -13.12
N ARG A 246 -25.08 14.22 -13.74
CA ARG A 246 -23.88 13.44 -13.43
C ARG A 246 -23.45 13.66 -11.97
N ALA A 247 -23.41 14.92 -11.51
CA ALA A 247 -23.06 15.24 -10.13
C ALA A 247 -24.02 14.58 -9.11
N LYS A 248 -25.31 14.54 -9.43
CA LYS A 248 -26.31 13.83 -8.62
C LYS A 248 -25.99 12.34 -8.51
N TYR A 249 -25.77 11.65 -9.63
CA TYR A 249 -25.45 10.23 -9.63
C TYR A 249 -24.12 9.92 -8.94
N ILE A 250 -23.12 10.79 -9.08
CA ILE A 250 -21.85 10.65 -8.36
C ILE A 250 -22.10 10.65 -6.86
N LYS A 251 -22.83 11.64 -6.34
CA LYS A 251 -23.15 11.74 -4.91
C LYS A 251 -23.96 10.55 -4.40
N GLU A 252 -24.92 10.07 -5.17
CA GLU A 252 -25.69 8.86 -4.83
C GLU A 252 -24.79 7.62 -4.75
N TYR A 253 -23.88 7.44 -5.71
CA TYR A 253 -22.95 6.32 -5.75
C TYR A 253 -21.92 6.39 -4.61
N GLU A 254 -21.38 7.57 -4.31
CA GLU A 254 -20.47 7.78 -3.16
C GLU A 254 -21.15 7.37 -1.85
N THR A 255 -22.38 7.80 -1.64
CA THR A 255 -23.10 7.50 -0.40
C THR A 255 -23.46 6.03 -0.27
N SER A 256 -23.83 5.37 -1.36
CA SER A 256 -24.34 3.98 -1.33
C SER A 256 -23.26 2.92 -1.50
N THR A 257 -22.14 3.22 -2.15
CA THR A 257 -21.21 2.18 -2.62
C THR A 257 -19.75 2.46 -2.26
N VAL A 258 -19.34 3.73 -2.21
CA VAL A 258 -17.93 4.10 -2.05
C VAL A 258 -17.67 4.60 -0.64
N ASN A 259 -17.80 3.73 0.35
CA ASN A 259 -17.56 4.13 1.74
C ASN A 259 -17.03 2.97 2.59
N ALA A 260 -16.28 3.30 3.65
CA ALA A 260 -15.68 2.33 4.55
C ALA A 260 -16.71 1.51 5.33
N ASN A 261 -17.90 2.07 5.63
CA ASN A 261 -18.94 1.36 6.38
C ASN A 261 -19.43 0.13 5.61
N LEU A 262 -19.73 0.28 4.31
CA LEU A 262 -20.13 -0.85 3.48
C LEU A 262 -19.05 -1.92 3.44
N SER A 263 -17.77 -1.52 3.30
CA SER A 263 -16.65 -2.45 3.30
C SER A 263 -16.49 -3.21 4.62
N LEU A 264 -16.81 -2.57 5.75
CA LEU A 264 -16.86 -3.21 7.06
C LEU A 264 -18.02 -4.21 7.14
N GLU A 265 -19.21 -3.82 6.74
CA GLU A 265 -20.41 -4.66 6.76
C GLU A 265 -20.25 -5.95 5.93
N ILE A 266 -19.61 -5.86 4.75
CA ILE A 266 -19.37 -7.04 3.89
C ILE A 266 -18.07 -7.76 4.19
N GLY A 267 -17.33 -7.37 5.22
CA GLY A 267 -16.12 -8.04 5.70
C GLY A 267 -14.87 -7.85 4.82
N GLN A 268 -14.80 -6.79 4.04
CA GLN A 268 -13.59 -6.42 3.30
C GLN A 268 -12.50 -5.81 4.18
N ILE A 269 -12.90 -5.20 5.31
CA ILE A 269 -12.02 -4.69 6.34
C ILE A 269 -12.45 -5.21 7.70
N ASP A 270 -11.55 -5.23 8.66
CA ASP A 270 -11.79 -5.71 10.03
C ASP A 270 -12.24 -4.60 10.97
N GLY A 271 -11.95 -3.34 10.64
CA GLY A 271 -12.33 -2.20 11.44
C GLY A 271 -12.08 -0.86 10.77
N MET A 272 -12.77 0.16 11.27
CA MET A 272 -12.46 1.55 10.98
C MET A 272 -11.68 2.13 12.16
N ILE A 273 -10.67 2.92 11.87
CA ILE A 273 -9.78 3.53 12.87
C ILE A 273 -9.59 5.00 12.56
N ASP A 274 -9.55 5.84 13.58
CA ASP A 274 -9.19 7.22 13.39
C ASP A 274 -7.72 7.35 12.96
N PRO A 275 -7.38 8.32 12.10
CA PRO A 275 -6.01 8.51 11.62
C PRO A 275 -4.96 8.50 12.73
N GLU A 276 -5.22 9.16 13.84
CA GLU A 276 -4.32 9.27 14.99
C GLU A 276 -4.04 7.93 15.68
N GLN A 277 -4.95 6.97 15.59
CA GLN A 277 -4.84 5.63 16.18
C GLN A 277 -4.02 4.65 15.31
N THR A 278 -3.64 5.04 14.08
CA THR A 278 -3.05 4.14 13.10
C THR A 278 -1.84 3.40 13.65
N ARG A 279 -0.91 4.11 14.31
CA ARG A 279 0.27 3.47 14.90
C ARG A 279 -0.09 2.47 15.98
N GLU A 280 -0.97 2.85 16.92
CA GLU A 280 -1.38 2.00 18.04
C GLU A 280 -2.04 0.71 17.56
N VAL A 281 -2.97 0.82 16.61
CA VAL A 281 -3.64 -0.34 16.00
C VAL A 281 -2.65 -1.26 15.27
N ILE A 282 -1.65 -0.70 14.58
CA ILE A 282 -0.61 -1.52 13.95
C ILE A 282 0.22 -2.26 15.00
N VAL A 283 0.63 -1.61 16.10
CA VAL A 283 1.38 -2.24 17.21
C VAL A 283 0.58 -3.40 17.80
N GLU A 284 -0.70 -3.19 18.14
CA GLU A 284 -1.58 -4.23 18.69
C GLU A 284 -1.81 -5.38 17.70
N SER A 285 -1.99 -5.06 16.43
CA SER A 285 -2.14 -6.04 15.34
C SER A 285 -0.91 -6.92 15.22
N LEU A 286 0.29 -6.34 15.18
CA LEU A 286 1.54 -7.08 15.10
C LEU A 286 1.78 -7.93 16.35
N ALA A 287 1.40 -7.45 17.55
CA ALA A 287 1.46 -8.22 18.77
C ALA A 287 0.52 -9.44 18.73
N THR A 288 -0.72 -9.24 18.27
CA THR A 288 -1.70 -10.31 18.09
C THR A 288 -1.22 -11.36 17.10
N LEU A 289 -0.61 -10.94 16.01
CA LEU A 289 -0.12 -11.80 14.94
C LEU A 289 1.26 -12.41 15.22
N ALA A 290 1.92 -12.10 16.34
CA ALA A 290 3.25 -12.61 16.68
C ALA A 290 3.34 -14.14 16.76
N THR A 291 2.21 -14.81 16.96
CA THR A 291 2.08 -16.27 17.01
C THR A 291 1.54 -16.88 15.72
N LYS A 292 1.41 -16.10 14.64
CA LYS A 292 0.97 -16.61 13.34
C LYS A 292 1.80 -17.83 12.94
N ARG A 293 1.12 -18.93 12.66
CA ARG A 293 1.77 -20.19 12.27
C ARG A 293 2.03 -20.19 10.78
N ARG A 294 3.24 -20.60 10.42
CA ARG A 294 3.57 -20.89 9.03
C ARG A 294 2.92 -22.19 8.59
N VAL A 295 2.32 -22.17 7.40
CA VAL A 295 1.83 -23.38 6.78
C VAL A 295 3.02 -24.19 6.26
N LYS A 296 3.13 -25.47 6.63
CA LYS A 296 4.15 -26.36 6.04
C LYS A 296 3.89 -26.43 4.52
N ARG A 297 4.87 -25.99 3.75
CA ARG A 297 4.83 -26.14 2.29
C ARG A 297 4.83 -27.64 1.95
N THR A 298 4.13 -27.97 0.86
CA THR A 298 4.15 -29.34 0.29
C THR A 298 5.56 -29.68 -0.21
N ALA A 299 5.81 -30.96 -0.52
CA ALA A 299 7.12 -31.43 -1.00
C ALA A 299 7.62 -30.73 -2.28
N LYS A 300 6.78 -30.07 -3.03
CA LYS A 300 7.15 -29.23 -4.18
C LYS A 300 7.33 -27.80 -3.73
N HIS A 301 8.58 -27.30 -3.78
CA HIS A 301 8.97 -25.99 -3.22
C HIS A 301 9.01 -24.85 -4.24
N HIS A 302 8.65 -25.08 -5.49
CA HIS A 302 8.56 -24.02 -6.51
C HIS A 302 7.14 -23.53 -6.67
N GLY A 303 6.96 -22.23 -6.76
CA GLY A 303 5.69 -21.59 -7.05
C GLY A 303 5.48 -21.40 -8.56
N ASN A 304 4.25 -21.05 -8.93
CA ASN A 304 3.90 -20.64 -10.30
C ASN A 304 3.83 -19.10 -10.35
N GLN A 305 4.96 -18.45 -10.08
CA GLN A 305 5.02 -17.00 -10.13
C GLN A 305 4.86 -16.51 -11.57
N PRO A 306 4.03 -15.48 -11.83
CA PRO A 306 3.95 -14.83 -13.13
C PRO A 306 5.32 -14.26 -13.55
N LEU A 307 5.81 -14.62 -14.74
CA LEU A 307 7.13 -14.24 -15.27
C LEU A 307 7.04 -13.00 -16.15
#